data_c39d612ade807ca1197da49c5e3bfc27
#
_entry.id   c39d612ade807ca1197da49c5e3bfc27
#
_cell.length_a   1.000
_cell.length_b   1.000
_cell.length_c   1.000
_cell.angle_alpha   90.00
_cell.angle_beta   90.00
_cell.angle_gamma   90.00
#
_symmetry.space_group_name_H-M   'P 1'
#
loop_
_entity.id
_entity.type
_entity.pdbx_description
1 polymer ?
#
loop_
_entity_poly.entity_id
_entity_poly.type
_entity_poly.pdbx_seq_one_letter_code
_entity_poly.pdbx_strand_id
1 'polypeptide(L)'
;MKKRVIKRILVLLICVFVLSGGYHLYSHYMVSKFFKCIDAGNTSKTISCIKRMPNVNMLDKCHPLYDIEAILLQYSTSEGYPLYYAIWNEADTRVIKALLEKGADPNKKDVSFASTPLECLCDKPQDGMYEKVKLLVEYGADVSDGKNLLHMSVYYYRFYTYKETKDTMLKTVTYLWEHGASEYLDAGTESETSILHEAAAYMDTYYLEKFYHNEKRPMTYLLNAQDVNGETPLFWAVREGKLDNCLFLIEEGARIDIQNNEGKTAYDIAMDAGHQTLARNYLTK
;
A
#
# COMPACT_ATOMS: atom_id res chain seq x y z
N MET A 1 36.71 49.95 -16.60
CA MET A 1 35.80 49.44 -15.55
C MET A 1 34.91 48.29 -16.01
N LYS A 2 34.21 48.38 -17.13
CA LYS A 2 33.24 47.34 -17.63
C LYS A 2 33.87 45.94 -17.84
N LYS A 3 35.07 45.81 -18.40
CA LYS A 3 35.72 44.50 -18.65
C LYS A 3 36.06 43.71 -17.38
N ARG A 4 36.45 44.40 -16.27
CA ARG A 4 36.72 43.72 -14.98
C ARG A 4 35.44 43.22 -14.30
N VAL A 5 34.34 43.94 -14.44
CA VAL A 5 33.03 43.53 -13.89
C VAL A 5 32.53 42.32 -14.64
N ILE A 6 32.59 42.32 -15.98
CA ILE A 6 32.17 41.19 -16.82
C ILE A 6 32.99 39.94 -16.48
N LYS A 7 34.33 40.07 -16.32
CA LYS A 7 35.19 38.95 -15.96
C LYS A 7 34.82 38.35 -14.57
N ARG A 8 34.48 39.19 -13.60
CA ARG A 8 34.03 38.73 -12.27
C ARG A 8 32.70 38.05 -12.33
N ILE A 9 31.75 38.54 -13.10
CA ILE A 9 30.43 37.91 -13.31
C ILE A 9 30.60 36.54 -13.99
N LEU A 10 31.47 36.44 -15.01
CA LEU A 10 31.72 35.19 -15.71
C LEU A 10 32.35 34.13 -14.80
N VAL A 11 33.32 34.54 -13.95
CA VAL A 11 33.92 33.64 -12.95
C VAL A 11 32.90 33.19 -11.93
N LEU A 12 32.00 34.08 -11.48
CA LEU A 12 30.92 33.73 -10.54
C LEU A 12 29.91 32.74 -11.15
N LEU A 13 29.55 32.95 -12.41
CA LEU A 13 28.68 32.01 -13.16
C LEU A 13 29.32 30.64 -13.37
N ILE A 14 30.63 30.61 -13.68
CA ILE A 14 31.38 29.35 -13.79
C ILE A 14 31.46 28.65 -12.43
N CYS A 15 31.74 29.38 -11.34
CA CYS A 15 31.74 28.82 -10.00
C CYS A 15 30.36 28.25 -9.60
N VAL A 16 29.29 28.98 -9.89
CA VAL A 16 27.91 28.50 -9.63
C VAL A 16 27.62 27.25 -10.46
N PHE A 17 27.99 27.23 -11.74
CA PHE A 17 27.81 26.06 -12.61
C PHE A 17 28.63 24.85 -12.15
N VAL A 18 29.90 25.04 -11.76
CA VAL A 18 30.75 23.97 -11.23
C VAL A 18 30.25 23.48 -9.89
N LEU A 19 29.80 24.36 -9.00
CA LEU A 19 29.25 24.00 -7.70
C LEU A 19 27.90 23.26 -7.86
N SER A 20 27.02 23.71 -8.76
CA SER A 20 25.74 23.02 -9.03
C SER A 20 25.96 21.68 -9.72
N GLY A 21 26.89 21.60 -10.67
CA GLY A 21 27.26 20.34 -11.30
C GLY A 21 27.91 19.35 -10.33
N GLY A 22 28.81 19.83 -9.47
CA GLY A 22 29.43 19.04 -8.40
C GLY A 22 28.39 18.54 -7.37
N TYR A 23 27.43 19.41 -7.02
CA TYR A 23 26.32 19.01 -6.14
C TYR A 23 25.46 17.91 -6.76
N HIS A 24 25.11 18.04 -8.04
CA HIS A 24 24.34 17.01 -8.77
C HIS A 24 25.10 15.67 -8.82
N LEU A 25 26.37 15.69 -9.21
CA LEU A 25 27.20 14.47 -9.26
C LEU A 25 27.33 13.82 -7.88
N TYR A 26 27.54 14.62 -6.83
CA TYR A 26 27.63 14.10 -5.46
C TYR A 26 26.29 13.50 -5.01
N SER A 27 25.16 14.15 -5.34
CA SER A 27 23.83 13.64 -5.01
C SER A 27 23.57 12.28 -5.67
N HIS A 28 23.84 12.14 -6.98
CA HIS A 28 23.72 10.86 -7.68
C HIS A 28 24.63 9.78 -7.09
N TYR A 29 25.90 10.11 -6.82
CA TYR A 29 26.82 9.18 -6.17
C TYR A 29 26.29 8.68 -4.84
N MET A 30 25.71 9.57 -4.01
CA MET A 30 25.18 9.20 -2.70
C MET A 30 23.91 8.34 -2.79
N VAL A 31 23.03 8.62 -3.77
CA VAL A 31 21.83 7.81 -4.03
C VAL A 31 22.21 6.41 -4.52
N SER A 32 23.12 6.31 -5.49
CA SER A 32 23.64 5.01 -5.97
C SER A 32 24.31 4.21 -4.85
N LYS A 33 25.11 4.87 -4.01
CA LYS A 33 25.71 4.23 -2.84
C LYS A 33 24.70 3.74 -1.82
N PHE A 34 23.62 4.51 -1.61
CA PHE A 34 22.50 4.12 -0.74
C PHE A 34 21.84 2.83 -1.26
N PHE A 35 21.53 2.74 -2.56
CA PHE A 35 20.96 1.54 -3.15
C PHE A 35 21.84 0.32 -2.96
N LYS A 36 23.14 0.44 -3.23
CA LYS A 36 24.10 -0.65 -2.97
C LYS A 36 24.14 -1.09 -1.49
N CYS A 37 23.90 -0.16 -0.56
CA CYS A 37 23.82 -0.50 0.87
C CYS A 37 22.52 -1.22 1.24
N ILE A 38 21.41 -0.86 0.59
CA ILE A 38 20.11 -1.57 0.72
C ILE A 38 20.26 -2.99 0.19
N ASP A 39 20.76 -3.16 -1.03
CA ASP A 39 20.94 -4.48 -1.68
C ASP A 39 21.85 -5.40 -0.86
N ALA A 40 22.83 -4.82 -0.16
CA ALA A 40 23.71 -5.54 0.75
C ALA A 40 23.08 -5.83 2.14
N GLY A 41 21.85 -5.41 2.41
CA GLY A 41 21.16 -5.58 3.70
C GLY A 41 21.84 -4.86 4.89
N ASN A 42 22.70 -3.86 4.63
CA ASN A 42 23.50 -3.23 5.68
C ASN A 42 22.85 -1.96 6.24
N THR A 43 21.93 -2.16 7.18
CA THR A 43 21.15 -1.08 7.84
C THR A 43 22.02 0.07 8.35
N SER A 44 23.13 -0.21 9.04
CA SER A 44 23.99 0.84 9.63
C SER A 44 24.69 1.70 8.57
N LYS A 45 25.20 1.08 7.50
CA LYS A 45 25.80 1.80 6.38
C LYS A 45 24.76 2.58 5.61
N THR A 46 23.57 2.01 5.41
CA THR A 46 22.44 2.66 4.76
C THR A 46 22.04 3.95 5.49
N ILE A 47 21.86 3.90 6.81
CA ILE A 47 21.56 5.08 7.63
C ILE A 47 22.69 6.11 7.55
N SER A 48 23.96 5.70 7.56
CA SER A 48 25.08 6.60 7.37
C SER A 48 25.07 7.29 6.00
N CYS A 49 24.66 6.59 4.93
CA CYS A 49 24.48 7.17 3.61
C CYS A 49 23.35 8.20 3.60
N ILE A 50 22.18 7.89 4.20
CA ILE A 50 21.04 8.82 4.29
C ILE A 50 21.45 10.14 4.95
N LYS A 51 22.17 10.09 6.07
CA LYS A 51 22.63 11.29 6.77
C LYS A 51 23.48 12.22 5.89
N ARG A 52 24.25 11.66 4.96
CA ARG A 52 25.14 12.40 4.03
C ARG A 52 24.48 12.76 2.71
N MET A 53 23.31 12.20 2.41
CA MET A 53 22.59 12.44 1.17
C MET A 53 22.07 13.87 1.11
N PRO A 54 22.39 14.66 0.07
CA PRO A 54 21.94 16.04 -0.03
C PRO A 54 20.44 16.17 -0.25
N ASN A 55 19.87 15.25 -1.04
CA ASN A 55 18.44 15.21 -1.37
C ASN A 55 17.96 13.75 -1.41
N VAL A 56 17.02 13.41 -0.53
CA VAL A 56 16.43 12.06 -0.43
C VAL A 56 15.25 11.84 -1.39
N ASN A 57 14.76 12.92 -2.02
CA ASN A 57 13.68 12.87 -3.02
C ASN A 57 14.21 12.87 -4.46
N MET A 58 15.49 12.66 -4.61
CA MET A 58 16.14 12.63 -5.92
C MET A 58 15.90 11.25 -6.55
N LEU A 59 15.40 11.25 -7.79
CA LEU A 59 15.34 10.07 -8.61
C LEU A 59 16.76 9.64 -8.99
N ASP A 60 17.08 8.36 -8.84
CA ASP A 60 18.28 7.80 -9.44
C ASP A 60 18.02 7.62 -10.94
N LYS A 61 18.21 8.70 -11.69
CA LYS A 61 18.33 8.60 -13.15
C LYS A 61 19.74 8.14 -13.45
N CYS A 62 19.89 6.96 -14.01
CA CYS A 62 21.16 6.49 -14.51
C CYS A 62 21.88 7.62 -15.27
N HIS A 63 23.02 8.05 -14.73
CA HIS A 63 23.88 9.01 -15.44
C HIS A 63 24.33 8.35 -16.75
N PRO A 64 24.36 9.05 -17.91
CA PRO A 64 24.80 8.49 -19.20
C PRO A 64 26.14 7.76 -19.17
N LEU A 65 27.00 8.02 -18.19
CA LEU A 65 28.28 7.34 -17.99
C LEU A 65 28.14 5.99 -17.25
N TYR A 66 27.01 5.74 -16.54
CA TYR A 66 26.72 4.44 -15.90
C TYR A 66 25.90 3.52 -16.81
N ASP A 67 25.24 4.06 -17.86
CA ASP A 67 24.52 3.25 -18.85
C ASP A 67 25.42 2.23 -19.55
N ILE A 68 26.72 2.51 -19.66
CA ILE A 68 27.68 1.58 -20.29
C ILE A 68 27.91 0.36 -19.40
N GLU A 69 28.00 0.51 -18.07
CA GLU A 69 28.10 -0.62 -17.14
C GLU A 69 26.77 -1.36 -17.00
N ALA A 70 25.64 -0.66 -16.94
CA ALA A 70 24.31 -1.24 -16.87
C ALA A 70 23.96 -2.01 -18.16
N ILE A 71 24.30 -1.48 -19.33
CA ILE A 71 24.13 -2.16 -20.63
C ILE A 71 25.03 -3.40 -20.73
N LEU A 72 26.26 -3.33 -20.21
CA LEU A 72 27.19 -4.47 -20.24
C LEU A 72 26.87 -5.56 -19.23
N LEU A 73 26.21 -5.23 -18.11
CA LEU A 73 25.96 -6.17 -17.02
C LEU A 73 24.50 -6.65 -16.92
N GLN A 74 23.61 -6.25 -17.86
CA GLN A 74 22.18 -6.61 -17.86
C GLN A 74 21.45 -6.41 -16.52
N TYR A 75 21.92 -5.49 -15.66
CA TYR A 75 21.17 -5.10 -14.47
C TYR A 75 19.99 -4.21 -14.88
N SER A 76 18.77 -4.61 -14.51
CA SER A 76 17.61 -3.73 -14.59
C SER A 76 17.90 -2.50 -13.73
N THR A 77 18.08 -1.36 -14.37
CA THR A 77 18.20 -0.07 -13.68
C THR A 77 16.84 0.25 -13.08
N SER A 78 16.65 -0.06 -11.82
CA SER A 78 15.48 0.39 -11.08
C SER A 78 15.60 1.89 -10.86
N GLU A 79 15.04 2.67 -11.76
CA GLU A 79 14.81 4.09 -11.55
C GLU A 79 13.80 4.22 -10.41
N GLY A 80 14.23 4.59 -9.21
CA GLY A 80 13.34 4.67 -8.06
C GLY A 80 13.74 5.75 -7.07
N TYR A 81 12.77 6.24 -6.33
CA TYR A 81 13.03 7.14 -5.22
C TYR A 81 13.52 6.35 -4.00
N PRO A 82 14.47 6.88 -3.22
CA PRO A 82 15.09 6.19 -2.09
C PRO A 82 14.09 5.57 -1.10
N LEU A 83 13.00 6.25 -0.78
CA LEU A 83 11.98 5.75 0.15
C LEU A 83 11.22 4.55 -0.44
N TYR A 84 10.76 4.67 -1.70
CA TYR A 84 10.08 3.60 -2.40
C TYR A 84 11.00 2.38 -2.56
N TYR A 85 12.25 2.60 -3.00
CA TYR A 85 13.23 1.54 -3.17
C TYR A 85 13.53 0.80 -1.86
N ALA A 86 13.65 1.54 -0.75
CA ALA A 86 13.87 0.93 0.56
C ALA A 86 12.70 0.04 0.98
N ILE A 87 11.46 0.45 0.71
CA ILE A 87 10.26 -0.34 0.98
C ILE A 87 10.19 -1.56 0.07
N TRP A 88 10.39 -1.38 -1.23
CA TRP A 88 10.36 -2.46 -2.21
C TRP A 88 11.37 -3.57 -1.89
N ASN A 89 12.55 -3.21 -1.37
CA ASN A 89 13.61 -4.13 -0.95
C ASN A 89 13.54 -4.50 0.54
N GLU A 90 12.39 -4.33 1.18
CA GLU A 90 12.08 -4.80 2.53
C GLU A 90 13.05 -4.27 3.61
N ALA A 91 13.60 -3.06 3.39
CA ALA A 91 14.55 -2.48 4.32
C ALA A 91 13.99 -2.37 5.75
N ASP A 92 14.89 -2.45 6.71
CA ASP A 92 14.57 -2.29 8.14
C ASP A 92 13.81 -0.99 8.40
N THR A 93 12.83 -1.03 9.30
CA THR A 93 11.98 0.11 9.68
C THR A 93 12.81 1.34 10.10
N ARG A 94 14.00 1.14 10.69
CA ARG A 94 14.93 2.24 11.03
C ARG A 94 15.45 2.99 9.82
N VAL A 95 15.58 2.31 8.67
CA VAL A 95 15.96 2.95 7.40
C VAL A 95 14.84 3.81 6.87
N ILE A 96 13.60 3.29 6.89
CA ILE A 96 12.40 4.03 6.49
C ILE A 96 12.26 5.29 7.34
N LYS A 97 12.36 5.14 8.68
CA LYS A 97 12.31 6.27 9.61
C LYS A 97 13.40 7.33 9.30
N ALA A 98 14.65 6.90 9.07
CA ALA A 98 15.74 7.82 8.77
C ALA A 98 15.53 8.59 7.46
N LEU A 99 14.92 7.98 6.44
CA LEU A 99 14.56 8.65 5.19
C LEU A 99 13.46 9.70 5.42
N LEU A 100 12.42 9.35 6.17
CA LEU A 100 11.31 10.25 6.50
C LEU A 100 11.79 11.43 7.36
N GLU A 101 12.60 11.18 8.40
CA GLU A 101 13.24 12.23 9.22
C GLU A 101 14.13 13.15 8.38
N LYS A 102 14.72 12.65 7.29
CA LYS A 102 15.51 13.43 6.34
C LYS A 102 14.67 14.22 5.33
N GLY A 103 13.34 14.09 5.37
CA GLY A 103 12.39 14.77 4.49
C GLY A 103 12.08 14.02 3.20
N ALA A 104 12.17 12.69 3.20
CA ALA A 104 11.65 11.90 2.10
C ALA A 104 10.13 12.09 2.00
N ASP A 105 9.64 12.36 0.79
CA ASP A 105 8.24 12.55 0.50
C ASP A 105 7.50 11.20 0.53
N PRO A 106 6.57 10.96 1.49
CA PRO A 106 5.87 9.68 1.61
C PRO A 106 4.84 9.45 0.50
N ASN A 107 4.50 10.49 -0.29
CA ASN A 107 3.52 10.43 -1.37
C ASN A 107 4.18 10.38 -2.76
N LYS A 108 5.50 10.31 -2.81
CA LYS A 108 6.22 10.31 -4.08
C LYS A 108 5.99 9.00 -4.82
N LYS A 109 5.24 9.05 -5.93
CA LYS A 109 4.97 7.88 -6.77
C LYS A 109 6.22 7.43 -7.51
N ASP A 110 6.46 6.11 -7.50
CA ASP A 110 7.52 5.50 -8.30
C ASP A 110 7.24 5.69 -9.80
N VAL A 111 8.31 5.82 -10.59
CA VAL A 111 8.20 6.11 -12.02
C VAL A 111 7.73 4.90 -12.81
N SER A 112 8.14 3.69 -12.39
CA SER A 112 7.87 2.45 -13.11
C SER A 112 6.50 1.88 -12.80
N PHE A 113 6.09 1.96 -11.52
CA PHE A 113 4.83 1.37 -11.04
C PHE A 113 3.72 2.40 -10.82
N ALA A 114 4.04 3.70 -10.89
CA ALA A 114 3.13 4.82 -10.61
C ALA A 114 2.43 4.70 -9.23
N SER A 115 3.02 3.96 -8.28
CA SER A 115 2.50 3.71 -6.93
C SER A 115 3.27 4.47 -5.86
N THR A 116 2.59 4.81 -4.77
CA THR A 116 3.20 5.44 -3.60
C THR A 116 3.92 4.42 -2.72
N PRO A 117 4.80 4.85 -1.81
CA PRO A 117 5.38 3.98 -0.79
C PRO A 117 4.35 3.21 0.03
N LEU A 118 3.21 3.82 0.35
CA LEU A 118 2.13 3.19 1.10
C LEU A 118 1.41 2.12 0.29
N GLU A 119 1.09 2.40 -0.98
CA GLU A 119 0.52 1.43 -1.92
C GLU A 119 1.46 0.21 -2.09
N CYS A 120 2.75 0.45 -2.23
CA CYS A 120 3.76 -0.61 -2.32
C CYS A 120 3.77 -1.53 -1.09
N LEU A 121 3.61 -0.99 0.13
CA LEU A 121 3.53 -1.79 1.36
C LEU A 121 2.26 -2.65 1.41
N CYS A 122 1.13 -2.12 0.94
CA CYS A 122 -0.13 -2.84 0.93
C CYS A 122 -0.16 -3.95 -0.14
N ASP A 123 0.51 -3.72 -1.28
CA ASP A 123 0.64 -4.68 -2.37
C ASP A 123 1.69 -5.77 -2.10
N LYS A 124 2.72 -5.44 -1.34
CA LYS A 124 3.80 -6.37 -0.95
C LYS A 124 4.00 -6.40 0.56
N PRO A 125 3.14 -7.14 1.29
CA PRO A 125 3.29 -7.28 2.73
C PRO A 125 4.65 -7.86 3.14
N GLN A 126 5.24 -7.28 4.18
CA GLN A 126 6.61 -7.57 4.60
C GLN A 126 6.80 -7.42 6.12
N ASP A 127 7.94 -7.86 6.62
CA ASP A 127 8.28 -7.71 8.04
C ASP A 127 8.24 -6.24 8.49
N GLY A 128 7.66 -6.01 9.68
CA GLY A 128 7.46 -4.67 10.23
C GLY A 128 6.47 -3.82 9.44
N MET A 129 5.58 -4.43 8.65
CA MET A 129 4.61 -3.72 7.80
C MET A 129 3.79 -2.71 8.61
N TYR A 130 3.22 -3.10 9.74
CA TYR A 130 2.41 -2.20 10.56
C TYR A 130 3.18 -0.95 11.00
N GLU A 131 4.41 -1.11 11.50
CA GLU A 131 5.26 -0.02 11.93
C GLU A 131 5.67 0.88 10.76
N LYS A 132 5.94 0.31 9.59
CA LYS A 132 6.26 1.06 8.36
C LYS A 132 5.05 1.86 7.87
N VAL A 133 3.87 1.25 7.83
CA VAL A 133 2.60 1.94 7.49
C VAL A 133 2.35 3.09 8.46
N LYS A 134 2.46 2.82 9.76
CA LYS A 134 2.28 3.83 10.80
C LYS A 134 3.25 5.02 10.61
N LEU A 135 4.53 4.74 10.38
CA LEU A 135 5.52 5.79 10.09
C LEU A 135 5.15 6.60 8.86
N LEU A 136 4.78 5.97 7.75
CA LEU A 136 4.39 6.69 6.53
C LEU A 136 3.21 7.63 6.79
N VAL A 137 2.18 7.16 7.50
CA VAL A 137 0.99 7.96 7.82
C VAL A 137 1.34 9.09 8.80
N GLU A 138 2.14 8.84 9.84
CA GLU A 138 2.62 9.86 10.77
C GLU A 138 3.45 10.96 10.08
N TYR A 139 4.14 10.63 8.99
CA TYR A 139 4.90 11.58 8.17
C TYR A 139 4.13 12.12 6.97
N GLY A 140 2.79 11.94 6.94
CA GLY A 140 1.89 12.58 5.99
C GLY A 140 1.65 11.79 4.71
N ALA A 141 1.78 10.46 4.72
CA ALA A 141 1.29 9.64 3.62
C ALA A 141 -0.23 9.80 3.50
N ASP A 142 -0.69 10.05 2.29
CA ASP A 142 -2.12 10.15 1.99
C ASP A 142 -2.74 8.74 1.94
N VAL A 143 -3.69 8.51 2.85
CA VAL A 143 -4.42 7.25 2.91
C VAL A 143 -5.71 7.29 2.08
N SER A 144 -6.15 8.48 1.65
CA SER A 144 -7.38 8.68 0.88
C SER A 144 -7.18 8.57 -0.63
N ASP A 145 -5.97 8.90 -1.12
CA ASP A 145 -5.61 8.82 -2.55
C ASP A 145 -5.22 7.39 -2.97
N GLY A 146 -5.11 6.49 -1.99
CA GLY A 146 -4.67 5.13 -2.22
C GLY A 146 -5.73 4.31 -2.92
N LYS A 147 -5.48 3.99 -4.18
CA LYS A 147 -6.22 2.97 -4.90
C LYS A 147 -6.13 1.66 -4.12
N ASN A 148 -7.21 1.32 -3.42
CA ASN A 148 -7.37 -0.02 -2.87
C ASN A 148 -6.47 -0.41 -1.69
N LEU A 149 -5.93 0.53 -0.87
CA LEU A 149 -5.06 0.20 0.26
C LEU A 149 -5.66 -0.88 1.18
N LEU A 150 -6.94 -0.72 1.55
CA LEU A 150 -7.64 -1.70 2.39
C LEU A 150 -7.88 -3.00 1.64
N HIS A 151 -8.39 -2.90 0.40
CA HIS A 151 -8.72 -4.05 -0.44
C HIS A 151 -7.47 -4.92 -0.70
N MET A 152 -6.35 -4.33 -1.07
CA MET A 152 -5.10 -5.06 -1.25
C MET A 152 -4.68 -5.76 0.03
N SER A 153 -4.75 -5.06 1.18
CA SER A 153 -4.39 -5.64 2.47
C SER A 153 -5.30 -6.82 2.86
N VAL A 154 -6.62 -6.72 2.65
CA VAL A 154 -7.58 -7.80 2.93
C VAL A 154 -7.45 -8.93 1.91
N TYR A 155 -7.25 -8.62 0.63
CA TYR A 155 -7.04 -9.61 -0.41
C TYR A 155 -5.83 -10.50 -0.11
N TYR A 156 -4.69 -9.90 0.29
CA TYR A 156 -3.51 -10.67 0.65
C TYR A 156 -3.65 -11.43 1.97
N TYR A 157 -4.52 -10.98 2.88
CA TYR A 157 -4.82 -11.69 4.13
C TYR A 157 -5.13 -13.18 3.91
N ARG A 158 -5.84 -13.55 2.86
CA ARG A 158 -6.24 -14.93 2.55
C ARG A 158 -5.06 -15.89 2.34
N PHE A 159 -3.88 -15.36 1.98
CA PHE A 159 -2.68 -16.16 1.73
C PHE A 159 -1.86 -16.40 3.00
N TYR A 160 -2.16 -15.72 4.10
CA TYR A 160 -1.43 -15.89 5.34
C TYR A 160 -2.01 -17.01 6.18
N THR A 161 -1.13 -17.94 6.61
CA THR A 161 -1.50 -19.09 7.43
C THR A 161 -1.15 -18.88 8.91
N TYR A 162 -0.17 -18.03 9.21
CA TYR A 162 0.27 -17.81 10.58
C TYR A 162 -0.53 -16.73 11.28
N LYS A 163 -0.95 -17.02 12.54
CA LYS A 163 -1.73 -16.11 13.37
C LYS A 163 -1.06 -14.75 13.55
N GLU A 164 0.24 -14.72 13.81
CA GLU A 164 1.01 -13.47 14.03
C GLU A 164 0.97 -12.55 12.82
N THR A 165 1.04 -13.13 11.62
CA THR A 165 0.91 -12.36 10.37
C THR A 165 -0.50 -11.83 10.20
N LYS A 166 -1.52 -12.64 10.49
CA LYS A 166 -2.94 -12.23 10.46
C LYS A 166 -3.22 -11.12 11.47
N ASP A 167 -2.68 -11.22 12.69
CA ASP A 167 -2.81 -10.18 13.73
C ASP A 167 -2.15 -8.86 13.27
N THR A 168 -1.00 -8.93 12.61
CA THR A 168 -0.31 -7.76 12.05
C THR A 168 -1.12 -7.14 10.91
N MET A 169 -1.69 -7.96 10.04
CA MET A 169 -2.56 -7.49 8.96
C MET A 169 -3.82 -6.83 9.51
N LEU A 170 -4.49 -7.42 10.50
CA LEU A 170 -5.64 -6.79 11.13
C LEU A 170 -5.27 -5.42 11.72
N LYS A 171 -4.16 -5.32 12.44
CA LYS A 171 -3.68 -4.02 12.97
C LYS A 171 -3.47 -3.00 11.85
N THR A 172 -2.88 -3.42 10.74
CA THR A 172 -2.60 -2.56 9.59
C THR A 172 -3.89 -2.09 8.92
N VAL A 173 -4.80 -3.01 8.61
CA VAL A 173 -6.10 -2.71 7.98
C VAL A 173 -6.92 -1.80 8.89
N THR A 174 -6.99 -2.11 10.19
CA THR A 174 -7.70 -1.30 11.19
C THR A 174 -7.11 0.12 11.26
N TYR A 175 -5.78 0.22 11.29
CA TYR A 175 -5.10 1.51 11.35
C TYR A 175 -5.40 2.37 10.11
N LEU A 176 -5.28 1.80 8.91
CA LEU A 176 -5.61 2.49 7.65
C LEU A 176 -7.08 2.91 7.62
N TRP A 177 -7.97 2.01 8.04
CA TRP A 177 -9.40 2.29 8.15
C TRP A 177 -9.70 3.47 9.07
N GLU A 178 -9.14 3.49 10.27
CA GLU A 178 -9.30 4.56 11.25
C GLU A 178 -8.73 5.90 10.79
N HIS A 179 -7.78 5.91 9.85
CA HIS A 179 -7.16 7.11 9.29
C HIS A 179 -7.78 7.56 7.96
N GLY A 180 -8.92 6.98 7.57
CA GLY A 180 -9.72 7.45 6.46
C GLY A 180 -9.44 6.81 5.11
N ALA A 181 -8.81 5.63 5.09
CA ALA A 181 -8.71 4.85 3.86
C ALA A 181 -10.10 4.54 3.29
N SER A 182 -10.22 4.50 1.96
CA SER A 182 -11.50 4.31 1.28
C SER A 182 -12.11 2.96 1.58
N GLU A 183 -13.43 2.95 1.84
CA GLU A 183 -14.23 1.73 2.01
C GLU A 183 -14.61 1.04 0.71
N TYR A 184 -14.47 1.72 -0.41
CA TYR A 184 -14.86 1.19 -1.72
C TYR A 184 -13.63 0.91 -2.59
N LEU A 185 -13.67 -0.22 -3.28
CA LEU A 185 -12.77 -0.53 -4.39
C LEU A 185 -13.03 0.51 -5.48
N ASP A 186 -12.01 1.19 -5.96
CA ASP A 186 -12.17 2.21 -7.00
C ASP A 186 -13.18 3.34 -6.66
N ALA A 187 -12.92 4.08 -5.59
CA ALA A 187 -13.70 5.27 -5.26
C ALA A 187 -13.77 6.23 -6.49
N GLY A 188 -14.95 6.27 -7.13
CA GLY A 188 -15.20 7.06 -8.35
C GLY A 188 -15.44 6.24 -9.62
N THR A 189 -15.43 4.91 -9.58
CA THR A 189 -15.90 4.02 -10.65
C THR A 189 -17.26 3.41 -10.31
N GLU A 190 -17.89 2.70 -11.29
CA GLU A 190 -19.16 2.01 -11.08
C GLU A 190 -19.05 0.77 -10.16
N SER A 191 -17.83 0.43 -9.69
CA SER A 191 -17.63 -0.69 -8.77
C SER A 191 -17.94 -0.26 -7.34
N GLU A 192 -19.11 -0.59 -6.84
CA GLU A 192 -19.55 -0.31 -5.46
C GLU A 192 -19.12 -1.40 -4.46
N THR A 193 -18.10 -2.18 -4.80
CA THR A 193 -17.58 -3.21 -3.91
C THR A 193 -16.95 -2.58 -2.68
N SER A 194 -17.56 -2.79 -1.52
CA SER A 194 -17.04 -2.28 -0.26
C SER A 194 -16.04 -3.24 0.38
N ILE A 195 -15.20 -2.72 1.26
CA ILE A 195 -14.23 -3.52 2.03
C ILE A 195 -14.91 -4.64 2.82
N LEU A 196 -16.19 -4.48 3.22
CA LEU A 196 -16.91 -5.52 3.95
C LEU A 196 -17.25 -6.73 3.06
N HIS A 197 -17.41 -6.56 1.75
CA HIS A 197 -17.56 -7.68 0.81
C HIS A 197 -16.32 -8.58 0.86
N GLU A 198 -15.14 -8.02 0.73
CA GLU A 198 -13.88 -8.78 0.77
C GLU A 198 -13.60 -9.35 2.16
N ALA A 199 -13.81 -8.56 3.22
CA ALA A 199 -13.64 -9.06 4.59
C ALA A 199 -14.54 -10.25 4.88
N ALA A 200 -15.81 -10.20 4.42
CA ALA A 200 -16.75 -11.29 4.56
C ALA A 200 -16.34 -12.57 3.79
N ALA A 201 -15.73 -12.40 2.61
CA ALA A 201 -15.26 -13.51 1.79
C ALA A 201 -13.94 -14.12 2.29
N TYR A 202 -13.00 -13.31 2.74
CA TYR A 202 -11.62 -13.74 2.89
C TYR A 202 -11.11 -13.78 4.33
N MET A 203 -11.62 -12.93 5.25
CA MET A 203 -11.19 -12.96 6.63
C MET A 203 -11.73 -14.18 7.40
N ASP A 204 -11.00 -14.61 8.42
CA ASP A 204 -11.57 -15.52 9.44
C ASP A 204 -12.53 -14.72 10.33
N THR A 205 -13.58 -15.36 10.82
CA THR A 205 -14.68 -14.71 11.56
C THR A 205 -14.21 -13.85 12.72
N TYR A 206 -13.26 -14.34 13.53
CA TYR A 206 -12.65 -13.56 14.61
C TYR A 206 -12.11 -12.20 14.18
N TYR A 207 -11.46 -12.13 13.00
CA TYR A 207 -10.88 -10.89 12.48
C TYR A 207 -11.95 -10.02 11.81
N LEU A 208 -12.93 -10.65 11.13
CA LEU A 208 -14.08 -9.97 10.56
C LEU A 208 -14.88 -9.24 11.65
N GLU A 209 -15.22 -9.93 12.76
CA GLU A 209 -15.93 -9.34 13.91
C GLU A 209 -15.21 -8.12 14.46
N LYS A 210 -13.89 -8.25 14.74
CA LYS A 210 -13.08 -7.14 15.25
C LYS A 210 -13.00 -5.96 14.30
N PHE A 211 -12.93 -6.22 13.00
CA PHE A 211 -12.87 -5.18 12.00
C PHE A 211 -14.23 -4.50 11.83
N TYR A 212 -15.31 -5.27 11.79
CA TYR A 212 -16.69 -4.79 11.68
C TYR A 212 -17.10 -3.91 12.85
N HIS A 213 -16.81 -4.35 14.08
CA HIS A 213 -17.10 -3.63 15.32
C HIS A 213 -16.03 -2.60 15.72
N ASN A 214 -15.29 -2.04 14.76
CA ASN A 214 -14.30 -1.02 15.07
C ASN A 214 -14.93 0.16 15.80
N GLU A 215 -14.42 0.50 17.01
CA GLU A 215 -14.99 1.52 17.87
C GLU A 215 -14.96 2.93 17.28
N LYS A 216 -13.93 3.24 16.46
CA LYS A 216 -13.74 4.57 15.87
C LYS A 216 -14.52 4.75 14.57
N ARG A 217 -14.66 3.67 13.80
CA ARG A 217 -15.32 3.71 12.49
C ARG A 217 -16.06 2.38 12.24
N PRO A 218 -17.26 2.19 12.84
CA PRO A 218 -18.03 0.95 12.69
C PRO A 218 -18.54 0.80 11.25
N MET A 219 -18.61 -0.46 10.77
CA MET A 219 -18.99 -0.78 9.39
C MET A 219 -20.47 -1.12 9.21
N THR A 220 -21.30 -0.86 10.21
CA THR A 220 -22.73 -1.25 10.21
C THR A 220 -23.50 -0.76 8.97
N TYR A 221 -23.14 0.38 8.41
CA TYR A 221 -23.75 0.94 7.20
C TYR A 221 -23.39 0.18 5.92
N LEU A 222 -22.33 -0.63 5.92
CA LEU A 222 -21.90 -1.46 4.79
C LEU A 222 -22.56 -2.85 4.77
N LEU A 223 -23.26 -3.23 5.84
CA LEU A 223 -23.78 -4.58 6.03
C LEU A 223 -24.66 -5.09 4.87
N ASN A 224 -25.45 -4.21 4.28
CA ASN A 224 -26.32 -4.50 3.16
C ASN A 224 -25.97 -3.67 1.91
N ALA A 225 -24.77 -3.12 1.84
CA ALA A 225 -24.29 -2.43 0.63
C ALA A 225 -24.25 -3.45 -0.52
N GLN A 226 -24.66 -3.02 -1.70
CA GLN A 226 -24.66 -3.85 -2.91
C GLN A 226 -23.51 -3.44 -3.82
N ASP A 227 -22.78 -4.41 -4.36
CA ASP A 227 -21.78 -4.16 -5.40
C ASP A 227 -22.42 -3.95 -6.77
N VAL A 228 -21.62 -3.80 -7.81
CA VAL A 228 -22.08 -3.61 -9.20
C VAL A 228 -23.00 -4.73 -9.70
N ASN A 229 -22.91 -5.92 -9.12
CA ASN A 229 -23.76 -7.06 -9.45
C ASN A 229 -25.06 -7.10 -8.59
N GLY A 230 -25.25 -6.12 -7.70
CA GLY A 230 -26.33 -6.11 -6.73
C GLY A 230 -26.12 -7.09 -5.57
N GLU A 231 -24.91 -7.59 -5.37
CA GLU A 231 -24.58 -8.55 -4.33
C GLU A 231 -24.12 -7.85 -3.05
N THR A 232 -24.55 -8.35 -1.89
CA THR A 232 -24.13 -7.84 -0.57
C THR A 232 -22.93 -8.62 -0.03
N PRO A 233 -22.27 -8.16 1.05
CA PRO A 233 -21.21 -8.94 1.73
C PRO A 233 -21.63 -10.38 2.07
N LEU A 234 -22.90 -10.60 2.41
CA LEU A 234 -23.44 -11.94 2.66
C LEU A 234 -23.33 -12.85 1.43
N PHE A 235 -23.60 -12.34 0.21
CA PHE A 235 -23.42 -13.10 -1.03
C PHE A 235 -21.99 -13.57 -1.22
N TRP A 236 -21.02 -12.71 -0.92
CA TRP A 236 -19.60 -13.03 -1.05
C TRP A 236 -19.17 -14.09 -0.03
N ALA A 237 -19.59 -13.97 1.24
CA ALA A 237 -19.34 -14.98 2.25
C ALA A 237 -19.96 -16.35 1.88
N VAL A 238 -21.19 -16.33 1.35
CA VAL A 238 -21.91 -17.53 0.89
C VAL A 238 -21.17 -18.19 -0.27
N ARG A 239 -20.73 -17.44 -1.27
CA ARG A 239 -20.02 -17.96 -2.43
C ARG A 239 -18.71 -18.65 -2.03
N GLU A 240 -17.98 -18.10 -1.08
CA GLU A 240 -16.74 -18.67 -0.55
C GLU A 240 -16.98 -19.78 0.50
N GLY A 241 -18.23 -20.10 0.81
CA GLY A 241 -18.60 -21.14 1.77
C GLY A 241 -18.20 -20.83 3.22
N LYS A 242 -18.06 -19.56 3.56
CA LYS A 242 -17.65 -19.08 4.90
C LYS A 242 -18.83 -19.11 5.87
N LEU A 243 -19.21 -20.32 6.33
CA LEU A 243 -20.37 -20.51 7.19
C LEU A 243 -20.39 -19.57 8.40
N ASP A 244 -19.28 -19.51 9.15
CA ASP A 244 -19.21 -18.70 10.37
C ASP A 244 -19.36 -17.21 10.07
N ASN A 245 -18.79 -16.73 8.95
CA ASN A 245 -18.97 -15.35 8.51
C ASN A 245 -20.43 -15.08 8.10
N CYS A 246 -21.07 -16.04 7.42
CA CYS A 246 -22.49 -15.91 7.07
C CYS A 246 -23.35 -15.78 8.32
N LEU A 247 -23.12 -16.63 9.34
CA LEU A 247 -23.85 -16.59 10.60
C LEU A 247 -23.63 -15.26 11.31
N PHE A 248 -22.40 -14.81 11.43
CA PHE A 248 -22.07 -13.51 11.99
C PHE A 248 -22.83 -12.37 11.28
N LEU A 249 -22.77 -12.30 9.95
CA LEU A 249 -23.44 -11.25 9.19
C LEU A 249 -24.98 -11.29 9.39
N ILE A 250 -25.58 -12.49 9.45
CA ILE A 250 -27.02 -12.66 9.70
C ILE A 250 -27.37 -12.20 11.12
N GLU A 251 -26.56 -12.54 12.12
CA GLU A 251 -26.75 -12.10 13.52
C GLU A 251 -26.67 -10.58 13.65
N GLU A 252 -25.79 -9.93 12.86
CA GLU A 252 -25.65 -8.47 12.77
C GLU A 252 -26.82 -7.81 11.96
N GLY A 253 -27.72 -8.58 11.36
CA GLY A 253 -28.90 -8.07 10.65
C GLY A 253 -28.73 -7.97 9.13
N ALA A 254 -27.82 -8.75 8.54
CA ALA A 254 -27.75 -8.86 7.08
C ALA A 254 -29.06 -9.40 6.52
N ARG A 255 -29.60 -8.74 5.51
CA ARG A 255 -30.84 -9.12 4.85
C ARG A 255 -30.63 -10.29 3.90
N ILE A 256 -31.31 -11.41 4.17
CA ILE A 256 -31.25 -12.62 3.34
C ILE A 256 -32.18 -12.57 2.11
N ASP A 257 -33.07 -11.58 2.06
CA ASP A 257 -34.09 -11.41 1.01
C ASP A 257 -33.69 -10.46 -0.12
N ILE A 258 -32.51 -9.84 -0.04
CA ILE A 258 -31.98 -9.02 -1.11
C ILE A 258 -31.71 -9.90 -2.33
N GLN A 259 -32.09 -9.40 -3.51
CA GLN A 259 -31.81 -10.03 -4.80
C GLN A 259 -30.69 -9.26 -5.51
N ASN A 260 -29.79 -10.02 -6.15
CA ASN A 260 -28.79 -9.45 -7.04
C ASN A 260 -29.43 -9.07 -8.41
N ASN A 261 -28.63 -8.54 -9.34
CA ASN A 261 -29.11 -8.12 -10.66
C ASN A 261 -29.66 -9.27 -11.53
N GLU A 262 -29.37 -10.53 -11.18
CA GLU A 262 -29.94 -11.72 -11.81
C GLU A 262 -31.26 -12.17 -11.14
N GLY A 263 -31.75 -11.48 -10.13
CA GLY A 263 -32.91 -11.86 -9.33
C GLY A 263 -32.66 -12.99 -8.33
N LYS A 264 -31.39 -13.37 -8.10
CA LYS A 264 -30.98 -14.41 -7.16
C LYS A 264 -30.80 -13.85 -5.76
N THR A 265 -31.19 -14.60 -4.76
CA THR A 265 -30.91 -14.33 -3.33
C THR A 265 -29.61 -15.02 -2.88
N ALA A 266 -29.17 -14.73 -1.66
CA ALA A 266 -28.05 -15.46 -1.04
C ALA A 266 -28.32 -16.97 -0.95
N TYR A 267 -29.60 -17.39 -0.77
CA TYR A 267 -30.00 -18.78 -0.84
C TYR A 267 -29.69 -19.43 -2.19
N ASP A 268 -30.07 -18.77 -3.29
CA ASP A 268 -29.84 -19.27 -4.63
C ASP A 268 -28.33 -19.41 -4.95
N ILE A 269 -27.52 -18.43 -4.54
CA ILE A 269 -26.06 -18.50 -4.67
C ILE A 269 -25.48 -19.65 -3.85
N ALA A 270 -25.97 -19.89 -2.64
CA ALA A 270 -25.52 -21.02 -1.82
C ALA A 270 -25.86 -22.38 -2.48
N MET A 271 -27.03 -22.49 -3.09
CA MET A 271 -27.42 -23.70 -3.84
C MET A 271 -26.54 -23.90 -5.07
N ASP A 272 -26.29 -22.85 -5.85
CA ASP A 272 -25.47 -22.89 -7.05
C ASP A 272 -23.99 -23.22 -6.72
N ALA A 273 -23.48 -22.73 -5.59
CA ALA A 273 -22.12 -23.01 -5.10
C ALA A 273 -21.99 -24.40 -4.42
N GLY A 274 -23.08 -25.13 -4.25
CA GLY A 274 -23.08 -26.43 -3.60
C GLY A 274 -23.13 -26.39 -2.07
N HIS A 275 -23.38 -25.24 -1.46
CA HIS A 275 -23.48 -25.06 -0.01
C HIS A 275 -24.89 -25.30 0.53
N GLN A 276 -25.47 -26.44 0.17
CA GLN A 276 -26.86 -26.77 0.43
C GLN A 276 -27.25 -26.72 1.92
N THR A 277 -26.37 -27.14 2.82
CA THR A 277 -26.60 -27.09 4.26
C THR A 277 -26.74 -25.66 4.76
N LEU A 278 -25.86 -24.76 4.33
CA LEU A 278 -25.93 -23.33 4.62
C LEU A 278 -27.27 -22.75 4.11
N ALA A 279 -27.60 -23.01 2.83
CA ALA A 279 -28.81 -22.51 2.22
C ALA A 279 -30.05 -22.90 3.03
N ARG A 280 -30.26 -24.20 3.29
CA ARG A 280 -31.48 -24.73 3.90
C ARG A 280 -31.62 -24.35 5.37
N ASN A 281 -30.54 -24.26 6.13
CA ASN A 281 -30.62 -24.05 7.57
C ASN A 281 -30.65 -22.58 7.97
N TYR A 282 -30.09 -21.68 7.17
CA TYR A 282 -29.83 -20.31 7.60
C TYR A 282 -30.28 -19.21 6.63
N LEU A 283 -30.57 -19.55 5.36
CA LEU A 283 -30.93 -18.57 4.33
C LEU A 283 -32.40 -18.72 3.87
N THR A 284 -33.18 -19.53 4.53
CA THR A 284 -34.64 -19.64 4.31
C THR A 284 -35.38 -18.72 5.26
N LYS A 285 -36.49 -18.12 4.76
CA LYS A 285 -37.43 -17.35 5.60
C LYS A 285 -38.18 -18.24 6.55
#